data_2d5bfe349965c7d44005e493c7be075c
#
_entry.id   2d5bfe349965c7d44005e493c7be075c
#
_cell.length_a   1.000
_cell.length_b   1.000
_cell.length_c   1.000
_cell.angle_alpha   90.00
_cell.angle_beta   90.00
_cell.angle_gamma   90.00
#
_symmetry.space_group_name_H-M   'P 1'
#
loop_
_entity.id
_entity.type
_entity.pdbx_description
1 polymer ?
#
loop_
_entity_poly.entity_id
_entity_poly.type
_entity_poly.pdbx_seq_one_letter_code
_entity_poly.pdbx_strand_id
1 'polypeptide(L)'
;CYVEGVEVLCITDHMEARHKRMVNQGLFNCDRNKSYEIAAKRGKDLGVTVIHGGEVTRRMPPGHFNVLFIDDVEPIADVDDAHQSHIEGGMAALAEARKQGSFNVWNHPHWAAQSPTGAIWHDAHSKIFDAGLMDAIEVYNSCDGFSMEAFQWCIDKNLALICGTDAHKPMFMHLNANAGELRPVTLIFAKENSVEGVKEALNARRTAVFADGRVYGSPELLKMLVDACLEVVSVTQSGNTTRVTLKNNSSIPMILTKGEGGEQAAYTSFNIIDPFETYTY
;
A
#
# COMPACT_ATOMS: atom_id res chain seq x y z
N CYS A 1 10.80 4.76 -8.32
CA CYS A 1 10.44 5.20 -6.96
C CYS A 1 10.92 6.64 -6.70
N TYR A 2 12.24 6.90 -6.61
CA TYR A 2 12.76 8.24 -6.28
C TYR A 2 12.20 9.36 -7.19
N VAL A 3 12.21 9.16 -8.51
CA VAL A 3 11.68 10.14 -9.51
C VAL A 3 10.17 10.34 -9.39
N GLU A 4 9.46 9.41 -8.75
CA GLU A 4 8.00 9.41 -8.56
C GLU A 4 7.61 9.91 -7.16
N GLY A 5 8.57 10.41 -6.37
CA GLY A 5 8.35 10.91 -5.02
C GLY A 5 8.05 9.84 -3.97
N VAL A 6 8.37 8.56 -4.25
CA VAL A 6 8.19 7.47 -3.29
C VAL A 6 9.33 7.52 -2.27
N GLU A 7 9.00 7.73 -1.01
CA GLU A 7 9.96 7.89 0.09
C GLU A 7 10.30 6.58 0.79
N VAL A 8 9.40 5.58 0.70
CA VAL A 8 9.57 4.25 1.30
C VAL A 8 9.34 3.19 0.25
N LEU A 9 10.27 2.25 0.11
CA LEU A 9 10.21 1.14 -0.84
C LEU A 9 10.33 -0.19 -0.10
N CYS A 10 9.37 -1.10 -0.30
CA CYS A 10 9.48 -2.48 0.16
C CYS A 10 9.98 -3.37 -0.99
N ILE A 11 10.97 -4.21 -0.74
CA ILE A 11 11.43 -5.23 -1.65
C ILE A 11 10.75 -6.54 -1.23
N THR A 12 9.94 -7.10 -2.11
CA THR A 12 9.06 -8.24 -1.80
C THR A 12 9.08 -9.29 -2.91
N ASP A 13 10.28 -9.68 -3.34
CA ASP A 13 10.46 -10.71 -4.34
C ASP A 13 9.86 -12.06 -3.90
N HIS A 14 9.38 -12.83 -4.86
CA HIS A 14 8.94 -14.20 -4.63
C HIS A 14 10.03 -15.06 -3.99
N MET A 15 9.67 -15.80 -2.95
CA MET A 15 10.61 -16.69 -2.24
C MET A 15 10.33 -18.20 -2.44
N GLU A 16 9.47 -18.55 -3.38
CA GLU A 16 9.04 -19.92 -3.61
C GLU A 16 10.11 -20.86 -4.18
N ALA A 17 9.90 -22.18 -4.02
CA ALA A 17 10.77 -23.28 -4.49
C ALA A 17 11.12 -23.24 -6.00
N ARG A 18 10.36 -22.54 -6.81
CA ARG A 18 10.67 -22.36 -8.24
C ARG A 18 12.05 -21.77 -8.44
N HIS A 19 12.40 -20.74 -7.67
CA HIS A 19 13.72 -20.11 -7.73
C HIS A 19 14.82 -21.06 -7.29
N LYS A 20 14.61 -21.81 -6.19
CA LYS A 20 15.53 -22.83 -5.72
C LYS A 20 15.82 -23.90 -6.79
N ARG A 21 14.79 -24.34 -7.55
CA ARG A 21 14.95 -25.26 -8.66
C ARG A 21 15.83 -24.66 -9.77
N MET A 22 15.63 -23.38 -10.11
CA MET A 22 16.43 -22.71 -11.14
C MET A 22 17.88 -22.54 -10.72
N VAL A 23 18.15 -22.26 -9.44
CA VAL A 23 19.49 -22.24 -8.86
C VAL A 23 20.16 -23.62 -8.96
N ASN A 24 19.44 -24.68 -8.57
CA ASN A 24 19.94 -26.05 -8.62
C ASN A 24 20.21 -26.52 -10.07
N GLN A 25 19.56 -25.90 -11.05
CA GLN A 25 19.83 -26.13 -12.48
C GLN A 25 20.96 -25.25 -13.01
N GLY A 26 21.62 -24.45 -12.19
CA GLY A 26 22.70 -23.54 -12.58
C GLY A 26 22.25 -22.37 -13.46
N LEU A 27 20.95 -22.06 -13.52
CA LEU A 27 20.41 -21.01 -14.36
C LEU A 27 20.69 -19.62 -13.77
N PHE A 28 20.71 -19.49 -12.43
CA PHE A 28 21.24 -18.32 -11.73
C PHE A 28 21.52 -18.65 -10.25
N ASN A 29 22.38 -17.86 -9.65
CA ASN A 29 22.63 -17.90 -8.23
C ASN A 29 21.57 -17.02 -7.55
N CYS A 30 20.71 -17.62 -6.72
CA CYS A 30 19.64 -16.95 -6.02
C CYS A 30 20.01 -16.81 -4.55
N ASP A 31 20.57 -15.66 -4.22
CA ASP A 31 20.59 -15.12 -2.88
C ASP A 31 19.35 -14.25 -2.76
N ARG A 32 18.33 -14.70 -2.02
CA ARG A 32 17.02 -14.02 -1.93
C ARG A 32 17.08 -12.68 -1.20
N ASN A 33 18.15 -12.42 -0.45
CA ASN A 33 18.37 -11.13 0.19
C ASN A 33 19.00 -10.10 -0.73
N LYS A 34 19.55 -10.53 -1.87
CA LYS A 34 20.40 -9.71 -2.74
C LYS A 34 19.71 -8.49 -3.34
N SER A 35 18.45 -8.62 -3.74
CA SER A 35 17.68 -7.51 -4.31
C SER A 35 17.50 -6.41 -3.25
N TYR A 36 17.17 -6.78 -2.00
CA TYR A 36 17.11 -5.86 -0.89
C TYR A 36 18.44 -5.17 -0.63
N GLU A 37 19.55 -5.91 -0.52
CA GLU A 37 20.88 -5.33 -0.28
C GLU A 37 21.26 -4.26 -1.31
N ILE A 38 21.00 -4.56 -2.59
CA ILE A 38 21.25 -3.62 -3.70
C ILE A 38 20.35 -2.39 -3.57
N ALA A 39 19.06 -2.59 -3.33
CA ALA A 39 18.09 -1.52 -3.19
C ALA A 39 18.37 -0.64 -1.97
N ALA A 40 18.68 -1.25 -0.82
CA ALA A 40 18.99 -0.54 0.43
C ALA A 40 20.25 0.34 0.28
N LYS A 41 21.30 -0.20 -0.35
CA LYS A 41 22.52 0.57 -0.65
C LYS A 41 22.19 1.79 -1.52
N ARG A 42 21.40 1.61 -2.57
CA ARG A 42 21.03 2.70 -3.46
C ARG A 42 20.03 3.68 -2.83
N GLY A 43 19.09 3.17 -2.06
CA GLY A 43 18.12 3.98 -1.32
C GLY A 43 18.79 4.96 -0.37
N LYS A 44 19.85 4.53 0.30
CA LYS A 44 20.65 5.38 1.19
C LYS A 44 21.25 6.60 0.49
N ASP A 45 21.74 6.41 -0.75
CA ASP A 45 22.29 7.51 -1.57
C ASP A 45 21.20 8.49 -2.03
N LEU A 46 19.97 8.01 -2.17
CA LEU A 46 18.83 8.77 -2.72
C LEU A 46 17.87 9.30 -1.64
N GLY A 47 18.09 9.02 -0.36
CA GLY A 47 17.18 9.40 0.72
C GLY A 47 15.87 8.61 0.70
N VAL A 48 15.85 7.39 0.12
CA VAL A 48 14.71 6.48 0.11
C VAL A 48 14.89 5.43 1.19
N THR A 49 13.95 5.32 2.10
CA THR A 49 13.91 4.26 3.12
C THR A 49 13.54 2.94 2.45
N VAL A 50 14.40 1.94 2.52
CA VAL A 50 14.15 0.62 1.92
C VAL A 50 13.89 -0.41 3.00
N ILE A 51 12.76 -1.11 2.89
CA ILE A 51 12.30 -2.12 3.84
C ILE A 51 12.57 -3.50 3.25
N HIS A 52 13.19 -4.37 4.05
CA HIS A 52 13.39 -5.76 3.70
C HIS A 52 12.09 -6.54 3.84
N GLY A 53 11.76 -7.31 2.83
CA GLY A 53 10.59 -8.17 2.79
C GLY A 53 10.77 -9.31 1.80
N GLY A 54 9.69 -10.03 1.61
CA GLY A 54 9.59 -11.10 0.61
C GLY A 54 8.13 -11.50 0.44
N GLU A 55 7.82 -12.16 -0.66
CA GLU A 55 6.48 -12.67 -0.92
C GLU A 55 6.40 -14.18 -0.70
N VAL A 56 5.54 -14.61 0.21
CA VAL A 56 5.08 -15.98 0.37
C VAL A 56 4.00 -16.23 -0.68
N THR A 57 4.37 -16.90 -1.77
CA THR A 57 3.51 -17.12 -2.94
C THR A 57 2.81 -18.45 -2.85
N ARG A 58 1.51 -18.45 -2.57
CA ARG A 58 0.68 -19.65 -2.48
C ARG A 58 -0.59 -19.51 -3.33
N ARG A 59 -1.17 -20.64 -3.73
CA ARG A 59 -2.50 -20.62 -4.38
C ARG A 59 -3.58 -20.21 -3.39
N MET A 60 -4.60 -19.54 -3.87
CA MET A 60 -5.78 -19.19 -3.09
C MET A 60 -6.63 -20.44 -2.77
N PRO A 61 -7.03 -20.75 -1.54
CA PRO A 61 -6.52 -20.10 -0.33
C PRO A 61 -5.15 -20.63 0.11
N PRO A 62 -4.29 -19.88 0.80
CA PRO A 62 -4.53 -18.55 1.36
C PRO A 62 -4.18 -17.38 0.40
N GLY A 63 -3.58 -17.65 -0.77
CA GLY A 63 -3.08 -16.64 -1.68
C GLY A 63 -1.67 -16.15 -1.31
N HIS A 64 -1.32 -14.96 -1.81
CA HIS A 64 -0.01 -14.37 -1.63
C HIS A 64 0.04 -13.45 -0.41
N PHE A 65 1.16 -13.47 0.29
CA PHE A 65 1.41 -12.60 1.45
C PHE A 65 2.79 -11.97 1.36
N ASN A 66 2.86 -10.64 1.50
CA ASN A 66 4.11 -9.98 1.76
C ASN A 66 4.44 -10.05 3.26
N VAL A 67 5.69 -10.38 3.58
CA VAL A 67 6.25 -10.26 4.92
C VAL A 67 7.28 -9.14 4.90
N LEU A 68 7.06 -8.09 5.70
CA LEU A 68 7.88 -6.88 5.75
C LEU A 68 8.65 -6.80 7.06
N PHE A 69 9.76 -6.06 7.08
CA PHE A 69 10.64 -5.88 8.25
C PHE A 69 11.26 -7.17 8.76
N ILE A 70 11.69 -8.00 7.83
CA ILE A 70 12.46 -9.21 8.14
C ILE A 70 13.96 -8.94 8.01
N ASP A 71 14.76 -9.77 8.68
CA ASP A 71 16.23 -9.71 8.62
C ASP A 71 16.77 -10.63 7.52
N ASP A 72 16.15 -11.80 7.32
CA ASP A 72 16.59 -12.83 6.40
C ASP A 72 15.41 -13.59 5.79
N VAL A 73 15.36 -13.65 4.46
CA VAL A 73 14.33 -14.37 3.69
C VAL A 73 14.52 -15.88 3.74
N GLU A 74 15.77 -16.37 3.83
CA GLU A 74 16.09 -17.80 3.63
C GLU A 74 15.39 -18.73 4.63
N PRO A 75 15.35 -18.48 5.96
CA PRO A 75 14.64 -19.34 6.88
C PRO A 75 13.14 -19.45 6.59
N ILE A 76 12.53 -18.35 6.11
CA ILE A 76 11.10 -18.29 5.76
C ILE A 76 10.83 -19.13 4.52
N ALA A 77 11.68 -19.01 3.51
CA ALA A 77 11.60 -19.76 2.28
C ALA A 77 11.82 -21.27 2.49
N ASP A 78 12.76 -21.64 3.36
CA ASP A 78 13.04 -23.03 3.68
C ASP A 78 11.84 -23.72 4.37
N VAL A 79 11.17 -23.01 5.26
CA VAL A 79 9.95 -23.50 5.91
C VAL A 79 8.81 -23.60 4.91
N ASP A 80 8.65 -22.62 4.03
CA ASP A 80 7.64 -22.63 2.96
C ASP A 80 7.85 -23.81 2.02
N ASP A 81 9.07 -24.05 1.58
CA ASP A 81 9.47 -25.14 0.70
C ASP A 81 9.28 -26.55 1.32
N ALA A 82 9.29 -26.66 2.64
CA ALA A 82 9.11 -27.93 3.36
C ALA A 82 7.67 -28.45 3.33
N HIS A 83 6.69 -27.58 3.05
CA HIS A 83 5.28 -27.90 3.07
C HIS A 83 4.68 -28.03 1.67
N GLN A 84 3.94 -29.12 1.42
CA GLN A 84 3.20 -29.31 0.15
C GLN A 84 1.82 -28.63 0.16
N SER A 85 1.20 -28.54 1.33
CA SER A 85 -0.09 -27.85 1.51
C SER A 85 0.10 -26.33 1.40
N HIS A 86 -0.70 -25.70 0.55
CA HIS A 86 -0.67 -24.24 0.40
C HIS A 86 -1.04 -23.51 1.70
N ILE A 87 -2.02 -24.02 2.44
CA ILE A 87 -2.49 -23.40 3.68
C ILE A 87 -1.46 -23.58 4.80
N GLU A 88 -1.01 -24.82 5.03
CA GLU A 88 -0.04 -25.13 6.10
C GLU A 88 1.31 -24.47 5.83
N GLY A 89 1.80 -24.53 4.58
CA GLY A 89 3.04 -23.88 4.20
C GLY A 89 2.97 -22.37 4.32
N GLY A 90 1.90 -21.76 3.85
CA GLY A 90 1.71 -20.31 4.02
C GLY A 90 1.66 -19.90 5.49
N MET A 91 0.91 -20.62 6.33
CA MET A 91 0.87 -20.34 7.78
C MET A 91 2.23 -20.52 8.46
N ALA A 92 2.95 -21.60 8.10
CA ALA A 92 4.28 -21.87 8.66
C ALA A 92 5.30 -20.77 8.26
N ALA A 93 5.28 -20.34 6.99
CA ALA A 93 6.14 -19.27 6.51
C ALA A 93 5.82 -17.92 7.20
N LEU A 94 4.54 -17.58 7.35
CA LEU A 94 4.12 -16.37 8.07
C LEU A 94 4.52 -16.42 9.56
N ALA A 95 4.42 -17.59 10.20
CA ALA A 95 4.85 -17.78 11.58
C ALA A 95 6.38 -17.69 11.72
N GLU A 96 7.14 -18.17 10.74
CA GLU A 96 8.61 -18.03 10.73
C GLU A 96 9.01 -16.55 10.56
N ALA A 97 8.37 -15.84 9.62
CA ALA A 97 8.58 -14.41 9.45
C ALA A 97 8.23 -13.63 10.74
N ARG A 98 7.17 -14.03 11.45
CA ARG A 98 6.76 -13.39 12.71
C ARG A 98 7.83 -13.50 13.80
N LYS A 99 8.66 -14.53 13.82
CA LYS A 99 9.80 -14.64 14.76
C LYS A 99 10.84 -13.53 14.55
N GLN A 100 10.95 -13.02 13.33
CA GLN A 100 11.79 -11.87 12.97
C GLN A 100 11.07 -10.53 13.20
N GLY A 101 9.82 -10.55 13.70
CA GLY A 101 9.02 -9.35 13.97
C GLY A 101 8.38 -8.78 12.71
N SER A 102 8.03 -9.62 11.73
CA SER A 102 7.43 -9.19 10.47
C SER A 102 6.07 -8.51 10.64
N PHE A 103 5.74 -7.68 9.67
CA PHE A 103 4.41 -7.16 9.39
C PHE A 103 3.89 -7.85 8.13
N ASN A 104 2.79 -8.60 8.24
CA ASN A 104 2.31 -9.50 7.21
C ASN A 104 1.09 -8.91 6.50
N VAL A 105 1.15 -8.83 5.17
CA VAL A 105 0.13 -8.23 4.29
C VAL A 105 -0.46 -9.30 3.39
N TRP A 106 -1.77 -9.48 3.37
CA TRP A 106 -2.44 -10.30 2.36
C TRP A 106 -2.54 -9.50 1.05
N ASN A 107 -1.89 -10.00 -0.03
CA ASN A 107 -1.79 -9.32 -1.32
C ASN A 107 -3.00 -9.61 -2.21
N HIS A 108 -3.37 -8.65 -3.05
CA HIS A 108 -4.32 -8.72 -4.16
C HIS A 108 -5.42 -9.80 -4.00
N PRO A 109 -6.27 -9.72 -2.95
CA PRO A 109 -7.25 -10.78 -2.62
C PRO A 109 -8.30 -11.03 -3.70
N HIS A 110 -8.45 -10.12 -4.65
CA HIS A 110 -9.40 -10.22 -5.78
C HIS A 110 -8.70 -10.47 -7.13
N TRP A 111 -7.42 -10.84 -7.12
CA TRP A 111 -6.71 -11.16 -8.36
C TRP A 111 -7.42 -12.25 -9.15
N ALA A 112 -7.92 -11.89 -10.35
CA ALA A 112 -8.81 -12.71 -11.15
C ALA A 112 -8.24 -14.11 -11.50
N ALA A 113 -6.91 -14.24 -11.58
CA ALA A 113 -6.26 -15.53 -11.85
C ALA A 113 -6.41 -16.54 -10.70
N GLN A 114 -6.61 -16.09 -9.47
CA GLN A 114 -6.81 -16.94 -8.28
C GLN A 114 -8.19 -16.78 -7.65
N SER A 115 -8.88 -15.67 -7.88
CA SER A 115 -10.21 -15.37 -7.34
C SER A 115 -11.11 -14.70 -8.40
N PRO A 116 -11.56 -15.46 -9.40
CA PRO A 116 -12.25 -14.92 -10.58
C PRO A 116 -13.62 -14.30 -10.29
N THR A 117 -14.17 -14.54 -9.11
CA THR A 117 -15.48 -14.00 -8.68
C THR A 117 -15.36 -12.83 -7.70
N GLY A 118 -14.16 -12.27 -7.53
CA GLY A 118 -13.85 -11.21 -6.57
C GLY A 118 -13.17 -11.72 -5.31
N ALA A 119 -12.90 -10.84 -4.37
CA ALA A 119 -12.25 -11.21 -3.10
C ALA A 119 -13.17 -12.09 -2.24
N ILE A 120 -12.62 -13.19 -1.70
CA ILE A 120 -13.33 -14.13 -0.85
C ILE A 120 -12.54 -14.37 0.43
N TRP A 121 -13.18 -14.19 1.58
CA TRP A 121 -12.62 -14.55 2.88
C TRP A 121 -12.86 -16.03 3.16
N HIS A 122 -11.84 -16.87 3.01
CA HIS A 122 -11.89 -18.32 3.27
C HIS A 122 -11.56 -18.63 4.73
N ASP A 123 -11.88 -19.85 5.19
CA ASP A 123 -11.52 -20.36 6.53
C ASP A 123 -10.01 -20.29 6.79
N ALA A 124 -9.19 -20.43 5.76
CA ALA A 124 -7.74 -20.27 5.87
C ALA A 124 -7.35 -18.84 6.33
N HIS A 125 -8.04 -17.81 5.83
CA HIS A 125 -7.79 -16.43 6.25
C HIS A 125 -8.21 -16.19 7.69
N SER A 126 -9.32 -16.80 8.13
CA SER A 126 -9.73 -16.78 9.54
C SER A 126 -8.65 -17.40 10.44
N LYS A 127 -8.11 -18.55 10.07
CA LYS A 127 -7.01 -19.20 10.83
C LYS A 127 -5.76 -18.35 10.91
N ILE A 128 -5.37 -17.72 9.78
CA ILE A 128 -4.20 -16.82 9.73
C ILE A 128 -4.44 -15.57 10.58
N PHE A 129 -5.63 -14.96 10.48
CA PHE A 129 -6.00 -13.80 11.26
C PHE A 129 -6.06 -14.10 12.77
N ASP A 130 -6.75 -15.19 13.16
CA ASP A 130 -6.91 -15.60 14.55
C ASP A 130 -5.56 -15.99 15.20
N ALA A 131 -4.62 -16.47 14.40
CA ALA A 131 -3.23 -16.74 14.84
C ALA A 131 -2.37 -15.47 14.96
N GLY A 132 -2.91 -14.26 14.66
CA GLY A 132 -2.15 -13.00 14.67
C GLY A 132 -1.09 -12.92 13.58
N LEU A 133 -1.31 -13.59 12.45
CA LEU A 133 -0.37 -13.66 11.33
C LEU A 133 -0.78 -12.76 10.14
N MET A 134 -1.83 -11.96 10.27
CA MET A 134 -2.29 -11.00 9.27
C MET A 134 -2.41 -9.62 9.93
N ASP A 135 -1.67 -8.63 9.44
CA ASP A 135 -1.66 -7.26 9.96
C ASP A 135 -2.35 -6.26 9.03
N ALA A 136 -2.40 -6.59 7.73
CA ALA A 136 -2.91 -5.72 6.68
C ALA A 136 -3.48 -6.52 5.51
N ILE A 137 -4.27 -5.84 4.69
CA ILE A 137 -4.73 -6.35 3.39
C ILE A 137 -4.45 -5.29 2.32
N GLU A 138 -4.05 -5.75 1.15
CA GLU A 138 -3.93 -4.93 -0.03
C GLU A 138 -5.32 -4.64 -0.60
N VAL A 139 -5.80 -3.40 -0.40
CA VAL A 139 -7.13 -2.98 -0.83
C VAL A 139 -7.15 -2.42 -2.26
N TYR A 140 -5.97 -2.12 -2.78
CA TYR A 140 -5.76 -1.71 -4.17
C TYR A 140 -4.48 -2.35 -4.72
N ASN A 141 -4.57 -2.92 -5.91
CA ASN A 141 -3.42 -3.40 -6.67
C ASN A 141 -3.43 -2.80 -8.07
N SER A 142 -2.26 -2.46 -8.63
CA SER A 142 -2.16 -1.85 -9.97
C SER A 142 -2.74 -2.71 -11.09
N CYS A 143 -2.78 -4.04 -10.92
CA CYS A 143 -3.30 -4.96 -11.93
C CYS A 143 -4.82 -5.16 -11.84
N ASP A 144 -5.37 -5.09 -10.63
CA ASP A 144 -6.76 -5.52 -10.34
C ASP A 144 -7.66 -4.37 -9.84
N GLY A 145 -7.07 -3.21 -9.49
CA GLY A 145 -7.79 -2.05 -8.99
C GLY A 145 -8.19 -2.15 -7.52
N PHE A 146 -9.28 -1.49 -7.15
CA PHE A 146 -9.77 -1.38 -5.77
C PHE A 146 -10.74 -2.52 -5.43
N SER A 147 -10.54 -3.14 -4.24
CA SER A 147 -11.47 -4.12 -3.67
C SER A 147 -12.22 -3.52 -2.49
N MET A 148 -13.55 -3.38 -2.65
CA MET A 148 -14.43 -2.92 -1.58
C MET A 148 -14.50 -3.94 -0.44
N GLU A 149 -14.50 -5.23 -0.74
CA GLU A 149 -14.53 -6.31 0.24
C GLU A 149 -13.27 -6.27 1.12
N ALA A 150 -12.09 -6.17 0.50
CA ALA A 150 -10.82 -6.07 1.23
C ALA A 150 -10.78 -4.81 2.12
N PHE A 151 -11.26 -3.68 1.61
CA PHE A 151 -11.38 -2.44 2.37
C PHE A 151 -12.30 -2.63 3.59
N GLN A 152 -13.48 -3.23 3.39
CA GLN A 152 -14.42 -3.47 4.49
C GLN A 152 -13.83 -4.41 5.55
N TRP A 153 -13.11 -5.47 5.14
CA TRP A 153 -12.42 -6.36 6.09
C TRP A 153 -11.35 -5.63 6.90
N CYS A 154 -10.63 -4.70 6.31
CA CYS A 154 -9.66 -3.88 7.05
C CYS A 154 -10.37 -3.06 8.15
N ILE A 155 -11.50 -2.45 7.83
CA ILE A 155 -12.28 -1.67 8.82
C ILE A 155 -12.83 -2.58 9.92
N ASP A 156 -13.51 -3.67 9.55
CA ASP A 156 -14.18 -4.56 10.50
C ASP A 156 -13.21 -5.30 11.43
N LYS A 157 -12.01 -5.61 10.95
CA LYS A 157 -11.01 -6.40 11.66
C LYS A 157 -9.85 -5.57 12.21
N ASN A 158 -9.90 -4.25 12.05
CA ASN A 158 -8.82 -3.34 12.44
C ASN A 158 -7.45 -3.72 11.85
N LEU A 159 -7.43 -3.97 10.53
CA LEU A 159 -6.22 -4.22 9.75
C LEU A 159 -5.77 -2.94 9.04
N ALA A 160 -4.48 -2.83 8.74
CA ALA A 160 -3.97 -1.70 7.99
C ALA A 160 -4.39 -1.79 6.50
N LEU A 161 -4.64 -0.63 5.89
CA LEU A 161 -4.91 -0.49 4.47
C LEU A 161 -3.59 -0.40 3.73
N ILE A 162 -3.36 -1.29 2.77
CA ILE A 162 -2.16 -1.29 1.93
C ILE A 162 -2.56 -1.19 0.46
N CYS A 163 -1.70 -0.60 -0.32
CA CYS A 163 -1.74 -0.59 -1.76
C CYS A 163 -0.42 -1.14 -2.30
N GLY A 164 -0.49 -1.99 -3.29
CA GLY A 164 0.66 -2.57 -3.98
C GLY A 164 0.66 -2.26 -5.48
N THR A 165 1.84 -2.27 -6.05
CA THR A 165 1.98 -2.15 -7.51
C THR A 165 2.19 -3.51 -8.17
N ASP A 166 2.66 -4.50 -7.42
CA ASP A 166 3.06 -5.81 -7.94
C ASP A 166 3.95 -5.71 -9.20
N ALA A 167 4.90 -4.77 -9.14
CA ALA A 167 5.66 -4.33 -10.30
C ALA A 167 6.76 -5.32 -10.66
N HIS A 168 6.57 -6.10 -11.72
CA HIS A 168 7.55 -7.00 -12.31
C HIS A 168 8.39 -6.33 -13.41
N LYS A 169 8.20 -5.04 -13.64
CA LYS A 169 8.87 -4.24 -14.68
C LYS A 169 9.05 -2.80 -14.18
N PRO A 170 9.92 -1.99 -14.81
CA PRO A 170 9.98 -0.57 -14.52
C PRO A 170 8.61 0.10 -14.61
N MET A 171 8.30 0.98 -13.66
CA MET A 171 6.95 1.58 -13.52
C MET A 171 6.46 2.30 -14.77
N PHE A 172 7.35 2.94 -15.55
CA PHE A 172 6.98 3.58 -16.83
C PHE A 172 6.43 2.59 -17.88
N MET A 173 6.60 1.28 -17.68
CA MET A 173 6.00 0.23 -18.51
C MET A 173 4.65 -0.26 -17.99
N HIS A 174 4.27 0.14 -16.78
CA HIS A 174 2.99 -0.20 -16.15
C HIS A 174 2.02 0.98 -16.17
N LEU A 175 2.54 2.20 -16.01
CA LEU A 175 1.73 3.41 -15.93
C LEU A 175 1.87 4.24 -17.19
N ASN A 176 0.76 4.72 -17.72
CA ASN A 176 0.75 5.70 -18.79
C ASN A 176 0.79 7.13 -18.21
N ALA A 177 1.98 7.54 -17.79
CA ALA A 177 2.20 8.88 -17.23
C ALA A 177 1.76 10.01 -18.19
N ASN A 178 1.81 9.76 -19.52
CA ASN A 178 1.34 10.74 -20.52
C ASN A 178 -0.20 10.88 -20.51
N ALA A 179 -0.93 9.89 -20.01
CA ALA A 179 -2.35 9.96 -19.77
C ALA A 179 -2.72 10.49 -18.38
N GLY A 180 -1.73 10.91 -17.58
CA GLY A 180 -1.95 11.39 -16.21
C GLY A 180 -2.13 10.29 -15.17
N GLU A 181 -1.83 9.03 -15.50
CA GLU A 181 -1.86 7.95 -14.51
C GLU A 181 -0.80 8.17 -13.45
N LEU A 182 -1.24 8.19 -12.20
CA LEU A 182 -0.38 8.32 -11.03
C LEU A 182 -0.11 6.95 -10.40
N ARG A 183 1.12 6.78 -9.89
CA ARG A 183 1.45 5.57 -9.14
C ARG A 183 0.56 5.46 -7.92
N PRO A 184 -0.11 4.31 -7.72
CA PRO A 184 -0.80 4.05 -6.47
C PRO A 184 0.23 3.87 -5.35
N VAL A 185 -0.07 4.44 -4.18
CA VAL A 185 0.82 4.43 -3.02
C VAL A 185 0.06 4.27 -1.71
N THR A 186 0.68 3.61 -0.74
CA THR A 186 0.24 3.66 0.65
C THR A 186 0.76 4.93 1.29
N LEU A 187 -0.14 5.79 1.76
CA LEU A 187 0.20 6.96 2.58
C LEU A 187 0.36 6.49 4.02
N ILE A 188 1.54 6.73 4.60
CA ILE A 188 1.89 6.29 5.96
C ILE A 188 2.03 7.51 6.84
N PHE A 189 1.20 7.64 7.88
CA PHE A 189 1.23 8.74 8.83
C PHE A 189 2.24 8.42 9.94
N ALA A 190 3.52 8.47 9.57
CA ALA A 190 4.65 8.23 10.46
C ALA A 190 5.14 9.53 11.12
N LYS A 191 5.76 9.43 12.29
CA LYS A 191 6.38 10.56 12.98
C LYS A 191 7.73 10.95 12.36
N GLU A 192 8.38 9.98 11.72
CA GLU A 192 9.67 10.14 11.05
C GLU A 192 9.79 9.17 9.88
N ASN A 193 10.57 9.53 8.87
CA ASN A 193 10.88 8.65 7.74
C ASN A 193 12.08 7.78 8.10
N SER A 194 11.85 6.77 8.94
CA SER A 194 12.81 5.72 9.30
C SER A 194 12.11 4.36 9.23
N VAL A 195 12.88 3.28 9.19
CA VAL A 195 12.32 1.91 9.20
C VAL A 195 11.45 1.69 10.44
N GLU A 196 11.92 2.17 11.61
CA GLU A 196 11.23 2.08 12.89
C GLU A 196 9.95 2.92 12.90
N GLY A 197 10.01 4.16 12.40
CA GLY A 197 8.86 5.07 12.32
C GLY A 197 7.78 4.55 11.38
N VAL A 198 8.17 3.99 10.24
CA VAL A 198 7.25 3.34 9.30
C VAL A 198 6.62 2.10 9.93
N LYS A 199 7.43 1.22 10.57
CA LYS A 199 6.93 0.01 11.24
C LYS A 199 5.95 0.35 12.36
N GLU A 200 6.24 1.38 13.15
CA GLU A 200 5.36 1.86 14.23
C GLU A 200 4.02 2.35 13.66
N ALA A 201 4.04 3.15 12.60
CA ALA A 201 2.84 3.67 11.97
C ALA A 201 1.97 2.58 11.35
N LEU A 202 2.58 1.59 10.67
CA LEU A 202 1.87 0.43 10.11
C LEU A 202 1.21 -0.40 11.22
N ASN A 203 1.94 -0.70 12.30
CA ASN A 203 1.40 -1.42 13.45
C ASN A 203 0.26 -0.66 14.14
N ALA A 204 0.29 0.67 14.11
CA ALA A 204 -0.77 1.52 14.62
C ALA A 204 -1.93 1.74 13.62
N ARG A 205 -1.91 1.12 12.45
CA ARG A 205 -2.91 1.24 11.35
C ARG A 205 -3.06 2.67 10.83
N ARG A 206 -2.00 3.48 10.95
CA ARG A 206 -1.99 4.85 10.44
C ARG A 206 -1.63 4.87 8.96
N THR A 207 -2.52 4.32 8.15
CA THR A 207 -2.38 4.20 6.70
C THR A 207 -3.63 4.67 5.97
N ALA A 208 -3.42 5.23 4.79
CA ALA A 208 -4.45 5.45 3.78
C ALA A 208 -3.89 5.05 2.41
N VAL A 209 -4.74 4.82 1.44
CA VAL A 209 -4.34 4.44 0.09
C VAL A 209 -4.68 5.57 -0.88
N PHE A 210 -3.69 6.03 -1.64
CA PHE A 210 -3.90 6.92 -2.79
C PHE A 210 -3.83 6.10 -4.06
N ALA A 211 -4.94 6.05 -4.80
CA ALA A 211 -5.05 5.34 -6.07
C ALA A 211 -6.16 5.96 -6.93
N ASP A 212 -5.99 5.98 -8.25
CA ASP A 212 -6.96 6.50 -9.22
C ASP A 212 -7.44 7.92 -8.89
N GLY A 213 -6.54 8.77 -8.39
CA GLY A 213 -6.86 10.14 -8.01
C GLY A 213 -7.75 10.28 -6.76
N ARG A 214 -7.86 9.22 -5.96
CA ARG A 214 -8.68 9.18 -4.73
C ARG A 214 -7.85 8.73 -3.55
N VAL A 215 -8.29 9.10 -2.35
CA VAL A 215 -7.71 8.61 -1.09
C VAL A 215 -8.75 7.79 -0.34
N TYR A 216 -8.35 6.61 0.11
CA TYR A 216 -9.16 5.68 0.89
C TYR A 216 -8.51 5.50 2.26
N GLY A 217 -9.26 5.72 3.34
CA GLY A 217 -8.74 5.64 4.70
C GLY A 217 -9.82 5.87 5.75
N SER A 218 -9.43 5.84 7.02
CA SER A 218 -10.37 6.21 8.09
C SER A 218 -10.73 7.70 8.03
N PRO A 219 -11.94 8.09 8.45
CA PRO A 219 -12.35 9.50 8.46
C PRO A 219 -11.37 10.42 9.20
N GLU A 220 -10.76 9.93 10.29
CA GLU A 220 -9.81 10.69 11.11
C GLU A 220 -8.52 10.97 10.33
N LEU A 221 -7.95 9.95 9.67
CA LEU A 221 -6.73 10.12 8.88
C LEU A 221 -6.98 10.96 7.63
N LEU A 222 -8.12 10.77 6.98
CA LEU A 222 -8.50 11.59 5.83
C LEU A 222 -8.68 13.06 6.22
N LYS A 223 -9.31 13.31 7.39
CA LYS A 223 -9.42 14.68 7.90
C LYS A 223 -8.04 15.29 8.18
N MET A 224 -7.15 14.57 8.86
CA MET A 224 -5.79 15.03 9.11
C MET A 224 -5.04 15.36 7.81
N LEU A 225 -5.19 14.51 6.78
CA LEU A 225 -4.57 14.75 5.47
C LEU A 225 -5.12 16.02 4.83
N VAL A 226 -6.44 16.19 4.80
CA VAL A 226 -7.08 17.37 4.23
C VAL A 226 -6.67 18.64 4.99
N ASP A 227 -6.69 18.60 6.33
CA ASP A 227 -6.29 19.73 7.17
C ASP A 227 -4.82 20.13 6.94
N ALA A 228 -3.93 19.16 6.64
CA ALA A 228 -2.52 19.42 6.34
C ALA A 228 -2.31 19.97 4.92
N CYS A 229 -3.13 19.54 3.98
CA CYS A 229 -2.98 19.90 2.56
C CYS A 229 -3.75 21.18 2.17
N LEU A 230 -4.90 21.43 2.79
CA LEU A 230 -5.81 22.50 2.40
C LEU A 230 -5.98 23.52 3.52
N GLU A 231 -5.49 24.74 3.29
CA GLU A 231 -5.55 25.84 4.23
C GLU A 231 -6.71 26.81 3.88
N VAL A 232 -7.51 27.16 4.88
CA VAL A 232 -8.48 28.25 4.75
C VAL A 232 -7.77 29.56 5.05
N VAL A 233 -7.35 30.28 3.98
CA VAL A 233 -6.60 31.53 4.09
C VAL A 233 -7.48 32.66 4.61
N SER A 234 -8.72 32.75 4.11
CA SER A 234 -9.68 33.77 4.56
C SER A 234 -11.11 33.37 4.31
N VAL A 235 -12.00 33.90 5.16
CA VAL A 235 -13.46 33.87 4.95
C VAL A 235 -13.98 35.29 5.09
N THR A 236 -14.62 35.80 4.03
CA THR A 236 -15.20 37.16 4.04
C THR A 236 -16.69 37.09 3.69
N GLN A 237 -17.50 37.90 4.34
CA GLN A 237 -18.94 37.98 4.10
C GLN A 237 -19.32 39.38 3.65
N SER A 238 -20.13 39.46 2.57
CA SER A 238 -20.70 40.70 2.08
C SER A 238 -22.18 40.47 1.70
N GLY A 239 -23.07 40.99 2.49
CA GLY A 239 -24.49 40.69 2.39
C GLY A 239 -24.77 39.19 2.55
N ASN A 240 -25.40 38.59 1.56
CA ASN A 240 -25.71 37.14 1.55
C ASN A 240 -24.61 36.28 0.88
N THR A 241 -23.49 36.88 0.49
CA THR A 241 -22.41 36.18 -0.17
C THR A 241 -21.25 35.95 0.81
N THR A 242 -20.85 34.69 0.98
CA THR A 242 -19.63 34.32 1.69
C THR A 242 -18.57 33.93 0.66
N ARG A 243 -17.40 34.50 0.76
CA ARG A 243 -16.24 34.13 -0.05
C ARG A 243 -15.22 33.41 0.82
N VAL A 244 -14.76 32.25 0.34
CA VAL A 244 -13.74 31.45 1.02
C VAL A 244 -12.51 31.37 0.13
N THR A 245 -11.36 31.75 0.66
CA THR A 245 -10.08 31.59 -0.01
C THR A 245 -9.38 30.38 0.55
N LEU A 246 -9.08 29.43 -0.32
CA LEU A 246 -8.40 28.17 0.00
C LEU A 246 -7.04 28.14 -0.68
N LYS A 247 -6.05 27.60 0.03
CA LYS A 247 -4.72 27.33 -0.51
C LYS A 247 -4.42 25.83 -0.42
N ASN A 248 -3.96 25.27 -1.53
CA ASN A 248 -3.41 23.92 -1.56
C ASN A 248 -1.92 23.95 -1.21
N ASN A 249 -1.56 23.40 -0.07
CA ASN A 249 -0.16 23.31 0.38
C ASN A 249 0.52 22.00 -0.04
N SER A 250 -0.15 21.17 -0.87
CA SER A 250 0.37 19.86 -1.32
C SER A 250 0.85 19.91 -2.78
N SER A 251 1.57 18.87 -3.17
CA SER A 251 2.05 18.65 -4.55
C SER A 251 1.01 17.95 -5.47
N ILE A 252 -0.19 17.69 -4.97
CA ILE A 252 -1.27 17.07 -5.73
C ILE A 252 -2.46 18.03 -5.91
N PRO A 253 -3.16 18.02 -7.06
CA PRO A 253 -4.36 18.84 -7.24
C PRO A 253 -5.48 18.36 -6.31
N MET A 254 -6.19 19.32 -5.68
CA MET A 254 -7.35 19.06 -4.84
C MET A 254 -8.62 19.32 -5.64
N ILE A 255 -9.45 18.29 -5.79
CA ILE A 255 -10.74 18.41 -6.48
C ILE A 255 -11.83 18.58 -5.44
N LEU A 256 -12.47 19.75 -5.43
CA LEU A 256 -13.58 20.05 -4.54
C LEU A 256 -14.90 19.72 -5.23
N THR A 257 -15.76 18.97 -4.55
CA THR A 257 -17.11 18.68 -4.99
C THR A 257 -18.12 19.18 -3.97
N LYS A 258 -19.34 19.47 -4.40
CA LYS A 258 -20.41 19.80 -3.47
C LYS A 258 -20.72 18.61 -2.55
N GLY A 259 -20.64 18.83 -1.25
CA GLY A 259 -21.16 17.89 -0.27
C GLY A 259 -22.68 17.92 -0.15
N GLU A 260 -23.24 17.00 0.61
CA GLU A 260 -24.66 17.03 0.97
C GLU A 260 -25.00 18.34 1.69
N GLY A 261 -26.10 18.99 1.31
CA GLY A 261 -26.49 20.31 1.83
C GLY A 261 -25.80 21.51 1.18
N GLY A 262 -24.90 21.30 0.20
CA GLY A 262 -24.17 22.35 -0.51
C GLY A 262 -24.98 23.06 -1.59
N GLU A 263 -26.31 23.06 -1.55
CA GLU A 263 -27.20 23.62 -2.58
C GLU A 263 -27.02 25.12 -2.82
N GLN A 264 -26.50 25.84 -1.82
CA GLN A 264 -26.27 27.28 -1.92
C GLN A 264 -24.85 27.66 -2.40
N ALA A 265 -23.98 26.71 -2.60
CA ALA A 265 -22.63 26.99 -3.09
C ALA A 265 -22.67 27.41 -4.58
N ALA A 266 -22.20 28.61 -4.88
CA ALA A 266 -22.21 29.19 -6.23
C ALA A 266 -21.06 28.72 -7.11
N TYR A 267 -20.42 27.60 -6.80
CA TYR A 267 -19.34 27.06 -7.63
C TYR A 267 -19.84 25.94 -8.54
N THR A 268 -19.18 25.81 -9.68
CA THR A 268 -19.46 24.76 -10.68
C THR A 268 -19.17 23.36 -10.13
N SER A 269 -19.61 22.32 -10.81
CA SER A 269 -19.55 20.91 -10.36
C SER A 269 -18.13 20.41 -10.02
N PHE A 270 -17.09 21.07 -10.57
CA PHE A 270 -15.71 20.74 -10.36
C PHE A 270 -14.91 22.02 -10.13
N ASN A 271 -14.25 22.11 -8.98
CA ASN A 271 -13.26 23.13 -8.68
C ASN A 271 -11.96 22.42 -8.37
N ILE A 272 -10.93 22.72 -9.13
CA ILE A 272 -9.59 22.16 -8.93
C ILE A 272 -8.76 23.27 -8.32
N ILE A 273 -8.10 22.96 -7.22
CA ILE A 273 -7.04 23.79 -6.64
C ILE A 273 -5.72 23.12 -6.99
N ASP A 274 -5.01 23.70 -7.93
CA ASP A 274 -3.74 23.16 -8.39
C ASP A 274 -2.70 23.13 -7.26
N PRO A 275 -1.63 22.33 -7.38
CA PRO A 275 -0.57 22.26 -6.39
C PRO A 275 0.01 23.62 -6.06
N PHE A 276 0.08 23.93 -4.75
CA PHE A 276 0.61 25.19 -4.20
C PHE A 276 -0.12 26.47 -4.61
N GLU A 277 -1.28 26.37 -5.24
CA GLU A 277 -2.09 27.50 -5.68
C GLU A 277 -3.18 27.88 -4.66
N THR A 278 -3.69 29.11 -4.84
CA THR A 278 -4.72 29.71 -4.00
C THR A 278 -5.91 30.13 -4.85
N TYR A 279 -7.12 29.74 -4.42
CA TYR A 279 -8.38 30.07 -5.11
C TYR A 279 -9.39 30.68 -4.13
N THR A 280 -10.21 31.57 -4.66
CA THR A 280 -11.33 32.19 -3.91
C THR A 280 -12.66 31.78 -4.54
N TYR A 281 -13.55 31.27 -3.74
CA TYR A 281 -14.89 30.80 -4.08
C TYR A 281 -15.96 31.71 -3.52
#